data_2725b55dfeeed516f1a8fd3cd9d1b85c
#
_entry.id   2725b55dfeeed516f1a8fd3cd9d1b85c
#
_cell.length_a   1.000
_cell.length_b   1.000
_cell.length_c   1.000
_cell.angle_alpha   90.00
_cell.angle_beta   90.00
_cell.angle_gamma   90.00
#
_symmetry.space_group_name_H-M   'P 1'
#
loop_
_entity.id
_entity.type
_entity.pdbx_description
1 polymer ?
#
loop_
_entity_poly.entity_id
_entity_poly.type
_entity_poly.pdbx_seq_one_letter_code
_entity_poly.pdbx_strand_id
1 'polypeptide(L)'
;MMTSKLTGFKIPAEWEPQKSIWIAWPYNKNDWPELFSFIPHVVAKIVKIISENQKVDLLIDKNKHQVLNILKNYKAKLSNINFHKIKTDRIWLRDSGPIFVINKRIKKKLILDFKFNAWSVSYTHL
;
A
#
# COMPACT_ATOMS: atom_id res chain seq x y z
N MET A 1 -28.34 -13.32 1.45
CA MET A 1 -28.04 -13.78 2.82
C MET A 1 -26.53 -14.00 3.05
N MET A 2 -25.74 -12.95 2.98
CA MET A 2 -24.31 -13.00 3.33
C MET A 2 -24.02 -12.62 4.79
N THR A 3 -25.01 -12.31 5.58
CA THR A 3 -24.87 -11.68 6.89
C THR A 3 -24.40 -12.60 8.01
N SER A 4 -24.56 -13.92 7.93
CA SER A 4 -24.20 -14.81 9.02
C SER A 4 -22.69 -15.12 9.14
N LYS A 5 -21.94 -15.07 8.03
CA LYS A 5 -20.50 -15.40 8.02
C LYS A 5 -19.60 -14.30 8.58
N LEU A 6 -20.07 -13.05 8.61
CA LEU A 6 -19.30 -11.89 9.09
C LEU A 6 -19.70 -11.41 10.49
N THR A 7 -20.60 -12.12 11.15
CA THR A 7 -21.05 -11.75 12.51
C THR A 7 -19.85 -11.70 13.48
N GLY A 8 -19.69 -10.54 14.13
CA GLY A 8 -18.60 -10.32 15.08
C GLY A 8 -17.26 -9.90 14.46
N PHE A 9 -17.17 -9.79 13.12
CA PHE A 9 -16.03 -9.15 12.47
C PHE A 9 -16.21 -7.64 12.42
N LYS A 10 -15.12 -6.90 12.67
CA LYS A 10 -15.10 -5.43 12.62
C LYS A 10 -13.85 -4.96 11.88
N ILE A 11 -13.96 -3.85 11.19
CA ILE A 11 -12.80 -3.13 10.67
C ILE A 11 -12.09 -2.49 11.86
N PRO A 12 -10.79 -2.73 12.07
CA PRO A 12 -10.02 -2.03 13.10
C PRO A 12 -10.05 -0.52 12.85
N ALA A 13 -10.08 0.26 13.92
CA ALA A 13 -9.90 1.70 13.79
C ALA A 13 -8.48 2.02 13.32
N GLU A 14 -8.29 3.14 12.59
CA GLU A 14 -6.98 3.50 12.02
C GLU A 14 -5.89 3.73 13.08
N TRP A 15 -6.27 4.10 14.30
CA TRP A 15 -5.36 4.29 15.45
C TRP A 15 -5.09 3.02 16.25
N GLU A 16 -5.72 1.88 15.91
CA GLU A 16 -5.37 0.61 16.54
C GLU A 16 -3.96 0.15 16.09
N PRO A 17 -3.24 -0.61 16.94
CA PRO A 17 -1.91 -1.11 16.59
C PRO A 17 -1.93 -1.86 15.26
N GLN A 18 -1.07 -1.44 14.35
CA GLN A 18 -0.93 -2.01 13.02
C GLN A 18 0.37 -2.83 12.94
N LYS A 19 0.35 -3.93 12.20
CA LYS A 19 1.53 -4.77 11.98
C LYS A 19 2.49 -4.11 10.99
N SER A 20 1.97 -3.50 9.95
CA SER A 20 2.72 -2.82 8.89
C SER A 20 1.83 -1.89 8.10
N ILE A 21 2.44 -0.98 7.35
CA ILE A 21 1.76 -0.13 6.37
C ILE A 21 2.15 -0.59 4.97
N TRP A 22 1.16 -0.73 4.09
CA TRP A 22 1.36 -1.07 2.69
C TRP A 22 1.46 0.19 1.84
N ILE A 23 2.51 0.29 1.04
CA ILE A 23 2.76 1.41 0.13
C ILE A 23 3.12 0.84 -1.24
N ALA A 24 2.58 1.38 -2.32
CA ALA A 24 3.03 1.08 -3.68
C ALA A 24 4.05 2.12 -4.13
N TRP A 25 5.16 1.65 -4.74
CA TRP A 25 6.16 2.54 -5.32
C TRP A 25 5.65 3.15 -6.62
N PRO A 26 5.80 4.46 -6.84
CA PRO A 26 5.33 5.12 -8.03
C PRO A 26 6.20 4.75 -9.25
N TYR A 27 5.56 4.42 -10.36
CA TYR A 27 6.23 4.16 -11.63
C TYR A 27 5.46 4.66 -12.85
N ASN A 28 4.17 4.94 -12.72
CA ASN A 28 3.35 5.44 -13.81
C ASN A 28 3.51 6.96 -13.95
N LYS A 29 4.19 7.38 -15.02
CA LYS A 29 4.46 8.79 -15.29
C LYS A 29 3.19 9.60 -15.54
N ASN A 30 2.12 8.96 -16.01
CA ASN A 30 0.86 9.63 -16.33
C ASN A 30 0.07 10.06 -15.08
N ASP A 31 0.41 9.53 -13.89
CA ASP A 31 -0.25 9.92 -12.65
C ASP A 31 0.14 11.33 -12.20
N TRP A 32 1.33 11.79 -12.62
CA TRP A 32 1.85 13.12 -12.28
C TRP A 32 2.57 13.73 -13.50
N PRO A 33 1.83 14.21 -14.49
CA PRO A 33 2.43 14.87 -15.65
C PRO A 33 3.41 15.95 -15.21
N GLU A 34 4.61 15.97 -15.81
CA GLU A 34 5.71 16.92 -15.56
C GLU A 34 6.34 16.84 -14.16
N LEU A 35 5.63 16.31 -13.14
CA LEU A 35 6.10 16.25 -11.75
C LEU A 35 6.67 14.87 -11.35
N PHE A 36 6.54 13.87 -12.21
CA PHE A 36 6.90 12.48 -11.85
C PHE A 36 8.34 12.32 -11.34
N SER A 37 9.28 13.12 -11.84
CA SER A 37 10.67 13.06 -11.37
C SER A 37 10.84 13.30 -9.87
N PHE A 38 9.93 14.06 -9.25
CA PHE A 38 9.95 14.35 -7.81
C PHE A 38 9.22 13.30 -6.97
N ILE A 39 8.25 12.60 -7.56
CA ILE A 39 7.33 11.72 -6.80
C ILE A 39 8.04 10.55 -6.11
N PRO A 40 8.98 9.80 -6.74
CA PRO A 40 9.75 8.78 -6.04
C PRO A 40 10.50 9.30 -4.81
N HIS A 41 10.98 10.54 -4.86
CA HIS A 41 11.67 11.19 -3.75
C HIS A 41 10.71 11.56 -2.60
N VAL A 42 9.49 12.01 -2.94
CA VAL A 42 8.43 12.25 -1.95
C VAL A 42 8.04 10.95 -1.26
N VAL A 43 7.81 9.89 -2.02
CA VAL A 43 7.46 8.57 -1.48
C VAL A 43 8.61 8.02 -0.62
N ALA A 44 9.87 8.20 -1.03
CA ALA A 44 11.03 7.80 -0.24
C ALA A 44 11.09 8.50 1.12
N LYS A 45 10.75 9.80 1.18
CA LYS A 45 10.65 10.55 2.45
C LYS A 45 9.55 9.99 3.35
N ILE A 46 8.38 9.67 2.79
CA ILE A 46 7.27 9.04 3.53
C ILE A 46 7.71 7.70 4.09
N VAL A 47 8.29 6.83 3.25
CA VAL A 47 8.81 5.52 3.67
C VAL A 47 9.88 5.65 4.74
N LYS A 48 10.79 6.63 4.62
CA LYS A 48 11.82 6.92 5.63
C LYS A 48 11.18 7.22 6.99
N ILE A 49 10.23 8.13 7.05
CA ILE A 49 9.58 8.54 8.30
C ILE A 49 8.84 7.37 8.95
N ILE A 50 8.06 6.63 8.15
CA ILE A 50 7.30 5.49 8.66
C ILE A 50 8.22 4.37 9.12
N SER A 51 9.26 4.05 8.34
CA SER A 51 10.18 2.94 8.65
C SER A 51 10.99 3.14 9.93
N GLU A 52 11.07 4.34 10.48
CA GLU A 52 11.73 4.60 11.76
C GLU A 52 11.07 3.81 12.91
N ASN A 53 9.74 3.72 12.92
CA ASN A 53 8.98 3.18 14.03
C ASN A 53 8.03 2.03 13.66
N GLN A 54 7.77 1.80 12.36
CA GLN A 54 6.79 0.83 11.89
C GLN A 54 7.33 0.07 10.68
N LYS A 55 6.86 -1.16 10.47
CA LYS A 55 7.17 -1.91 9.25
C LYS A 55 6.41 -1.37 8.06
N VAL A 56 7.08 -1.33 6.91
CA VAL A 56 6.52 -0.97 5.61
C VAL A 56 6.58 -2.17 4.69
N ASP A 57 5.45 -2.56 4.15
CA ASP A 57 5.35 -3.51 3.04
C ASP A 57 5.27 -2.71 1.74
N LEU A 58 6.39 -2.67 1.00
CA LEU A 58 6.56 -1.84 -0.19
C LEU A 58 6.37 -2.66 -1.45
N LEU A 59 5.31 -2.33 -2.22
CA LEU A 59 5.06 -2.94 -3.52
C LEU A 59 5.93 -2.28 -4.58
N ILE A 60 6.66 -3.09 -5.32
CA ILE A 60 7.51 -2.66 -6.43
C ILE A 60 7.25 -3.52 -7.66
N ASP A 61 7.20 -2.92 -8.85
CA ASP A 61 7.06 -3.65 -10.11
C ASP A 61 8.45 -4.12 -10.61
N LYS A 62 9.30 -3.15 -10.91
CA LYS A 62 10.63 -3.34 -11.51
C LYS A 62 11.68 -2.52 -10.79
N ASN A 63 12.95 -2.71 -11.17
CA ASN A 63 14.04 -1.86 -10.74
C ASN A 63 14.23 -1.74 -9.22
N LYS A 64 14.11 -2.86 -8.49
CA LYS A 64 14.36 -2.91 -7.04
C LYS A 64 15.66 -2.21 -6.65
N HIS A 65 16.71 -2.34 -7.45
CA HIS A 65 18.00 -1.71 -7.20
C HIS A 65 17.91 -0.18 -7.17
N GLN A 66 17.17 0.41 -8.13
CA GLN A 66 16.96 1.86 -8.18
C GLN A 66 16.17 2.35 -6.96
N VAL A 67 15.09 1.63 -6.60
CA VAL A 67 14.29 1.93 -5.41
C VAL A 67 15.16 1.89 -4.15
N LEU A 68 15.97 0.85 -3.99
CA LEU A 68 16.90 0.71 -2.88
C LEU A 68 17.90 1.87 -2.79
N ASN A 69 18.44 2.31 -3.92
CA ASN A 69 19.38 3.43 -3.95
C ASN A 69 18.72 4.73 -3.49
N ILE A 70 17.51 5.01 -3.97
CA ILE A 70 16.76 6.19 -3.53
C ILE A 70 16.47 6.10 -2.02
N LEU A 71 15.98 4.97 -1.52
CA LEU A 71 15.69 4.80 -0.09
C LEU A 71 16.94 4.94 0.79
N LYS A 72 18.09 4.43 0.34
CA LYS A 72 19.39 4.60 1.02
C LYS A 72 19.81 6.07 1.08
N ASN A 73 19.65 6.82 -0.02
CA ASN A 73 19.98 8.25 -0.07
C ASN A 73 19.14 9.05 0.94
N TYR A 74 17.89 8.64 1.18
CA TYR A 74 17.03 9.22 2.21
C TYR A 74 17.22 8.62 3.61
N LYS A 75 18.16 7.69 3.77
CA LYS A 75 18.45 7.02 5.05
C LYS A 75 17.24 6.30 5.63
N ALA A 76 16.39 5.71 4.77
CA ALA A 76 15.29 4.88 5.23
C ALA A 76 15.80 3.65 5.98
N LYS A 77 15.07 3.23 7.03
CA LYS A 77 15.44 2.06 7.84
C LYS A 77 15.07 0.76 7.12
N LEU A 78 15.98 0.29 6.25
CA LEU A 78 15.74 -0.86 5.36
C LEU A 78 15.36 -2.14 6.11
N SER A 79 15.81 -2.34 7.36
CA SER A 79 15.43 -3.49 8.20
C SER A 79 13.92 -3.52 8.54
N ASN A 80 13.23 -2.41 8.38
CA ASN A 80 11.79 -2.29 8.58
C ASN A 80 11.00 -2.28 7.26
N ILE A 81 11.64 -2.52 6.11
CA ILE A 81 11.01 -2.49 4.80
C ILE A 81 11.02 -3.90 4.18
N ASN A 82 9.84 -4.44 3.92
CA ASN A 82 9.65 -5.66 3.16
C ASN A 82 9.32 -5.29 1.71
N PHE A 83 10.04 -5.85 0.75
CA PHE A 83 9.82 -5.59 -0.67
C PHE A 83 8.98 -6.72 -1.26
N HIS A 84 7.89 -6.36 -1.93
CA HIS A 84 7.01 -7.28 -2.64
C HIS A 84 7.02 -6.96 -4.13
N LYS A 85 7.38 -7.93 -4.97
CA LYS A 85 7.34 -7.77 -6.43
C LYS A 85 5.89 -7.96 -6.91
N ILE A 86 5.13 -6.88 -6.88
CA ILE A 86 3.73 -6.85 -7.30
C ILE A 86 3.54 -5.61 -8.17
N LYS A 87 3.12 -5.84 -9.40
CA LYS A 87 2.75 -4.75 -10.33
C LYS A 87 1.43 -4.14 -9.89
N THR A 88 1.39 -2.82 -9.82
CA THR A 88 0.17 -2.04 -9.59
C THR A 88 0.03 -1.03 -10.72
N ASP A 89 -1.19 -0.70 -11.14
CA ASP A 89 -1.38 0.35 -12.14
C ASP A 89 -1.23 1.73 -11.52
N ARG A 90 -1.70 1.88 -10.28
CA ARG A 90 -1.63 3.12 -9.52
C ARG A 90 -1.21 2.85 -8.08
N ILE A 91 -0.78 3.90 -7.38
CA ILE A 91 -0.27 3.76 -6.01
C ILE A 91 -1.37 3.85 -4.92
N TRP A 92 -2.61 4.10 -5.31
CA TRP A 92 -3.73 4.34 -4.38
C TRP A 92 -4.25 3.04 -3.76
N LEU A 93 -3.47 2.45 -2.86
CA LEU A 93 -3.82 1.19 -2.21
C LEU A 93 -5.00 1.30 -1.23
N ARG A 94 -5.31 2.51 -0.76
CA ARG A 94 -6.51 2.75 0.04
C ARG A 94 -7.78 2.41 -0.75
N ASP A 95 -7.79 2.72 -2.03
CA ASP A 95 -8.96 2.55 -2.89
C ASP A 95 -9.03 1.15 -3.50
N SER A 96 -7.89 0.57 -3.86
CA SER A 96 -7.81 -0.70 -4.60
C SER A 96 -7.35 -1.89 -3.76
N GLY A 97 -6.83 -1.64 -2.56
CA GLY A 97 -6.31 -2.70 -1.69
C GLY A 97 -7.41 -3.44 -0.92
N PRO A 98 -7.08 -4.60 -0.37
CA PRO A 98 -8.02 -5.39 0.41
C PRO A 98 -8.32 -4.73 1.76
N ILE A 99 -9.55 -4.92 2.25
CA ILE A 99 -9.97 -4.48 3.57
C ILE A 99 -9.84 -5.64 4.56
N PHE A 100 -9.12 -5.41 5.64
CA PHE A 100 -8.97 -6.40 6.71
C PHE A 100 -10.04 -6.21 7.78
N VAL A 101 -10.73 -7.29 8.13
CA VAL A 101 -11.66 -7.34 9.24
C VAL A 101 -11.21 -8.38 10.25
N ILE A 102 -11.37 -8.07 11.52
CA ILE A 102 -10.95 -8.93 12.62
C ILE A 102 -12.10 -9.29 13.53
N ASN A 103 -12.06 -10.50 14.07
CA ASN A 103 -12.91 -10.94 15.16
C ASN A 103 -12.00 -11.27 16.35
N LYS A 104 -11.93 -10.37 17.33
CA LYS A 104 -11.06 -10.52 18.51
C LYS A 104 -11.46 -11.71 19.39
N ARG A 105 -12.76 -12.06 19.43
CA ARG A 105 -13.26 -13.16 20.27
C ARG A 105 -12.76 -14.52 19.81
N ILE A 106 -12.77 -14.78 18.50
CA ILE A 106 -12.32 -16.06 17.93
C ILE A 106 -10.90 -15.97 17.33
N LYS A 107 -10.22 -14.84 17.53
CA LYS A 107 -8.86 -14.55 17.02
C LYS A 107 -8.71 -14.82 15.53
N LYS A 108 -9.72 -14.48 14.73
CA LYS A 108 -9.70 -14.63 13.27
C LYS A 108 -9.61 -13.29 12.57
N LYS A 109 -8.94 -13.31 11.42
CA LYS A 109 -8.84 -12.22 10.46
C LYS A 109 -9.35 -12.70 9.10
N LEU A 110 -10.12 -11.86 8.43
CA LEU A 110 -10.56 -12.08 7.06
C LEU A 110 -10.09 -10.91 6.19
N ILE A 111 -9.94 -11.20 4.93
CA ILE A 111 -9.63 -10.23 3.88
C ILE A 111 -10.88 -10.07 3.04
N LEU A 112 -11.37 -8.84 2.94
CA LEU A 112 -12.45 -8.48 2.04
C LEU A 112 -11.83 -7.86 0.79
N ASP A 113 -11.98 -8.55 -0.32
CA ASP A 113 -11.49 -8.12 -1.63
C ASP A 113 -12.69 -7.70 -2.47
N PHE A 114 -12.84 -6.39 -2.68
CA PHE A 114 -13.91 -5.82 -3.47
C PHE A 114 -13.43 -5.59 -4.89
N LYS A 115 -14.31 -5.86 -5.86
CA LYS A 115 -14.03 -5.52 -7.26
C LYS A 115 -13.89 -4.00 -7.38
N PHE A 116 -12.68 -3.56 -7.68
CA PHE A 116 -12.38 -2.16 -7.91
C PHE A 116 -12.79 -1.75 -9.32
N ASN A 117 -13.53 -0.65 -9.45
CA ASN A 117 -14.06 -0.16 -10.72
C ASN A 117 -13.35 1.11 -11.21
N ALA A 118 -12.13 1.37 -10.70
CA ALA A 118 -11.33 2.53 -11.07
C ALA A 118 -12.10 3.86 -10.97
N TRP A 119 -12.84 4.04 -9.85
CA TRP A 119 -13.69 5.21 -9.57
C TRP A 119 -14.79 5.46 -10.61
N SER A 120 -15.20 4.40 -11.33
CA SER A 120 -16.16 4.49 -12.42
C SER A 120 -15.73 5.39 -13.59
N VAL A 121 -14.46 5.70 -13.71
CA VAL A 121 -13.90 6.41 -14.87
C VAL A 121 -13.67 5.41 -16.01
N SER A 122 -14.13 5.74 -17.20
CA SER A 122 -13.85 4.96 -18.40
C SER A 122 -12.40 5.17 -18.82
N TYR A 123 -11.58 4.13 -18.71
CA TYR A 123 -10.19 4.13 -19.21
C TYR A 123 -10.11 3.64 -20.65
N THR A 124 -11.06 3.99 -21.48
CA THR A 124 -11.07 3.60 -22.91
C THR A 124 -9.91 4.18 -23.73
N HIS A 125 -9.05 4.98 -23.11
CA HIS A 125 -7.90 5.64 -23.75
C HIS A 125 -6.57 5.46 -23.00
N LEU A 126 -6.43 4.40 -22.21
CA LEU A 126 -5.15 4.04 -21.58
C LEU A 126 -4.50 2.87 -22.29
#